data_d46332ede0892fc858b57a548c1f11cd
#
_entry.id   d46332ede0892fc858b57a548c1f11cd
#
_cell.length_a   1.000
_cell.length_b   1.000
_cell.length_c   1.000
_cell.angle_alpha   90.00
_cell.angle_beta   90.00
_cell.angle_gamma   90.00
#
_symmetry.space_group_name_H-M   'P 1'
#
loop_
_entity.id
_entity.type
_entity.pdbx_description
1 polymer ?
#
loop_
_entity_poly.entity_id
_entity_poly.type
_entity_poly.pdbx_seq_one_letter_code
_entity_poly.pdbx_strand_id
1 'polypeptide(L)'
;MIRVPLILLTLQAVIIMSLVASMPVIMGKPARQTSPNQADSGAQVYDGAMVIAWNERVLAVAEAEDHFLTLKGVRTAAMMHLAMHDALNSVHPKYAPYAYHADERDASPLAAAAQAAYGVAASQYPQQKTVWTDELQKWLDTEQDVAAKSKGIALGRAAAKAILKRRESDHWNAQANYQWHPMAPGVYAEFSEHSATPKGFTFGAGWSKMKPFILAKAEQFRAPPPPSVRSHRYTAAFNEVKEVGRYASGSRTPDQTHLAMWWKEFVESSHNRLARKIATREGSGLWDSAKLFALLNMSITDAYISVFDSKFFYNHWRPYTAIRWAAHDGNPDTVADPQWNNTHRHTYAFPSYPSAHGAASGAAMTILGRTFGDRYRFTMSTPEVEQAGPLSTKVRMVPPTRSFTSFSAAAHECALSRVYLGIHFRYDSEQGEQLGKNVGTYAWNHSLQSTE
;
A
#
# COMPACT_ATOMS: atom_id res chain seq x y z
N MET A 1 -38.24 15.04 56.88
CA MET A 1 -37.47 15.91 57.78
C MET A 1 -36.36 15.14 58.40
N ILE A 2 -35.13 15.41 58.03
CA ILE A 2 -33.91 15.33 58.84
C ILE A 2 -32.81 15.95 58.01
N ARG A 3 -32.09 16.88 58.65
CA ARG A 3 -31.20 17.89 58.12
C ARG A 3 -29.79 17.33 57.76
N VAL A 4 -29.20 17.89 56.71
CA VAL A 4 -27.77 17.83 56.32
C VAL A 4 -26.95 18.75 57.25
N PRO A 5 -25.73 18.43 57.66
CA PRO A 5 -24.74 19.44 58.01
C PRO A 5 -23.65 19.55 56.95
N LEU A 6 -23.42 20.79 56.56
CA LEU A 6 -22.32 21.34 55.81
C LEU A 6 -21.03 21.31 56.66
N ILE A 7 -19.97 20.73 56.14
CA ILE A 7 -18.62 20.89 56.76
C ILE A 7 -17.73 21.60 55.75
N LEU A 8 -17.35 22.82 56.10
CA LEU A 8 -16.28 23.60 55.50
C LEU A 8 -14.94 22.92 55.83
N LEU A 9 -14.07 22.76 54.81
CA LEU A 9 -12.65 22.48 55.04
C LEU A 9 -11.80 23.47 54.25
N THR A 10 -10.93 24.10 54.99
CA THR A 10 -10.02 25.19 54.68
C THR A 10 -8.87 24.76 53.76
N LEU A 11 -8.51 25.68 52.85
CA LEU A 11 -7.27 25.64 52.03
C LEU A 11 -6.04 25.73 52.98
N GLN A 12 -5.11 24.80 52.82
CA GLN A 12 -3.70 25.00 53.15
C GLN A 12 -2.85 24.86 51.91
N ALA A 13 -2.25 25.98 51.52
CA ALA A 13 -1.25 26.03 50.46
C ALA A 13 0.10 25.49 50.98
N VAL A 14 0.60 24.42 50.39
CA VAL A 14 1.97 23.96 50.60
C VAL A 14 2.81 24.39 49.41
N ILE A 15 3.71 25.31 49.65
CA ILE A 15 4.76 25.74 48.68
C ILE A 15 5.83 24.64 48.71
N ILE A 16 5.96 23.91 47.59
CA ILE A 16 7.12 23.04 47.35
C ILE A 16 8.05 23.77 46.37
N MET A 17 9.18 24.22 46.87
CA MET A 17 10.32 24.68 46.11
C MET A 17 10.92 23.47 45.36
N SER A 18 10.76 23.42 44.05
CA SER A 18 11.44 22.45 43.20
C SER A 18 12.81 22.97 42.77
N LEU A 19 13.87 22.29 43.23
CA LEU A 19 15.23 22.45 42.66
C LEU A 19 15.20 22.06 41.18
N VAL A 20 15.46 23.01 40.31
CA VAL A 20 15.69 22.76 38.86
C VAL A 20 17.15 22.33 38.72
N ALA A 21 17.39 21.04 38.62
CA ALA A 21 18.66 20.51 38.12
C ALA A 21 18.74 20.72 36.62
N SER A 22 19.67 21.54 36.18
CA SER A 22 19.99 21.78 34.78
C SER A 22 20.62 20.55 34.15
N MET A 23 19.85 19.84 33.33
CA MET A 23 20.41 18.84 32.39
C MET A 23 20.94 19.54 31.15
N PRO A 24 22.10 19.13 30.60
CA PRO A 24 22.65 19.75 29.41
C PRO A 24 21.74 19.41 28.20
N VAL A 25 21.33 20.46 27.49
CA VAL A 25 20.67 20.34 26.19
C VAL A 25 21.69 19.78 25.20
N ILE A 26 21.49 18.53 24.78
CA ILE A 26 22.20 17.99 23.62
C ILE A 26 21.62 18.70 22.42
N MET A 27 22.35 19.68 21.91
CA MET A 27 22.05 20.31 20.62
C MET A 27 22.06 19.23 19.53
N GLY A 28 20.90 18.91 18.97
CA GLY A 28 20.80 18.20 17.72
C GLY A 28 21.55 18.99 16.63
N LYS A 29 22.30 18.29 15.78
CA LYS A 29 22.97 18.90 14.62
C LYS A 29 21.98 19.79 13.88
N PRO A 30 22.38 21.01 13.49
CA PRO A 30 21.54 21.89 12.70
C PRO A 30 21.19 21.21 11.38
N ALA A 31 19.93 21.36 10.96
CA ALA A 31 19.51 21.02 9.62
C ALA A 31 20.51 21.62 8.62
N ARG A 32 20.93 20.83 7.66
CA ARG A 32 21.84 21.23 6.60
C ARG A 32 21.22 22.45 5.91
N GLN A 33 21.69 23.63 6.26
CA GLN A 33 21.43 24.84 5.47
C GLN A 33 22.12 24.58 4.12
N THR A 34 21.33 24.24 3.11
CA THR A 34 21.78 24.40 1.73
C THR A 34 21.98 25.89 1.52
N SER A 35 23.21 26.28 1.36
CA SER A 35 23.56 27.62 0.87
C SER A 35 22.74 27.89 -0.40
N PRO A 36 22.18 29.09 -0.59
CA PRO A 36 21.58 29.44 -1.85
C PRO A 36 22.69 29.47 -2.90
N ASN A 37 22.86 28.37 -3.65
CA ASN A 37 23.65 28.42 -4.86
C ASN A 37 22.96 29.35 -5.84
N GLN A 38 23.74 30.21 -6.40
CA GLN A 38 23.49 31.23 -7.41
C GLN A 38 22.26 30.94 -8.26
N ALA A 39 21.32 31.89 -8.22
CA ALA A 39 20.19 31.99 -9.12
C ALA A 39 20.66 31.80 -10.56
N ASP A 40 20.35 30.63 -11.11
CA ASP A 40 20.24 30.47 -12.54
C ASP A 40 18.89 31.06 -12.95
N SER A 41 18.97 31.94 -13.92
CA SER A 41 17.95 32.86 -14.36
C SER A 41 16.56 32.23 -14.58
N GLY A 42 15.57 32.58 -13.78
CA GLY A 42 14.16 32.61 -14.22
C GLY A 42 13.45 31.29 -14.44
N ALA A 43 13.98 30.14 -14.06
CA ALA A 43 13.28 28.86 -14.20
C ALA A 43 12.10 28.80 -13.21
N GLN A 44 10.89 28.70 -13.72
CA GLN A 44 9.69 28.54 -12.94
C GLN A 44 9.78 27.25 -12.11
N VAL A 45 9.68 27.36 -10.78
CA VAL A 45 9.67 26.20 -9.87
C VAL A 45 8.26 25.63 -9.83
N TYR A 46 8.09 24.41 -10.31
CA TYR A 46 6.82 23.68 -10.25
C TYR A 46 6.80 22.76 -9.03
N ASP A 47 5.80 22.94 -8.16
CA ASP A 47 5.56 22.02 -7.05
C ASP A 47 4.84 20.74 -7.49
N GLY A 48 4.73 19.77 -6.56
CA GLY A 48 4.08 18.47 -6.81
C GLY A 48 2.56 18.47 -6.68
N ALA A 49 1.91 19.60 -6.40
CA ALA A 49 0.49 19.67 -6.04
C ALA A 49 -0.42 19.01 -7.09
N MET A 50 -0.13 19.21 -8.37
CA MET A 50 -0.89 18.63 -9.47
C MET A 50 -0.82 17.10 -9.46
N VAL A 51 0.36 16.52 -9.33
CA VAL A 51 0.56 15.05 -9.27
C VAL A 51 -0.16 14.46 -8.07
N ILE A 52 -0.07 15.14 -6.92
CA ILE A 52 -0.74 14.76 -5.67
C ILE A 52 -2.27 14.75 -5.84
N ALA A 53 -2.83 15.77 -6.48
CA ALA A 53 -4.28 15.87 -6.73
C ALA A 53 -4.77 14.74 -7.66
N TRP A 54 -4.05 14.47 -8.75
CA TRP A 54 -4.39 13.37 -9.66
C TRP A 54 -4.26 11.99 -8.98
N ASN A 55 -3.25 11.78 -8.12
CA ASN A 55 -3.13 10.56 -7.32
C ASN A 55 -4.33 10.36 -6.40
N GLU A 56 -4.74 11.40 -5.68
CA GLU A 56 -5.92 11.34 -4.80
C GLU A 56 -7.18 11.01 -5.59
N ARG A 57 -7.38 11.71 -6.70
CA ARG A 57 -8.58 11.57 -7.53
C ARG A 57 -8.72 10.17 -8.13
N VAL A 58 -7.64 9.62 -8.72
CA VAL A 58 -7.70 8.29 -9.35
C VAL A 58 -7.97 7.17 -8.36
N LEU A 59 -7.39 7.27 -7.15
CA LEU A 59 -7.60 6.26 -6.12
C LEU A 59 -8.98 6.37 -5.46
N ALA A 60 -9.51 7.58 -5.29
CA ALA A 60 -10.89 7.78 -4.83
C ALA A 60 -11.91 7.17 -5.80
N VAL A 61 -11.70 7.33 -7.12
CA VAL A 61 -12.54 6.70 -8.14
C VAL A 61 -12.38 5.18 -8.12
N ALA A 62 -11.17 4.66 -8.00
CA ALA A 62 -10.93 3.22 -7.93
C ALA A 62 -11.60 2.59 -6.71
N GLU A 63 -11.54 3.25 -5.55
CA GLU A 63 -12.23 2.78 -4.34
C GLU A 63 -13.75 2.78 -4.53
N ALA A 64 -14.30 3.82 -5.15
CA ALA A 64 -15.74 3.91 -5.40
C ALA A 64 -16.25 2.89 -6.44
N GLU A 65 -15.45 2.56 -7.45
CA GLU A 65 -15.84 1.66 -8.55
C GLU A 65 -15.68 0.17 -8.20
N ASP A 66 -14.59 -0.23 -7.57
CA ASP A 66 -14.29 -1.64 -7.30
C ASP A 66 -13.77 -1.95 -5.89
N HIS A 67 -13.70 -0.97 -5.02
CA HIS A 67 -13.23 -1.12 -3.62
C HIS A 67 -11.83 -1.77 -3.52
N PHE A 68 -10.99 -1.60 -4.53
CA PHE A 68 -9.69 -2.29 -4.65
C PHE A 68 -9.78 -3.83 -4.65
N LEU A 69 -10.93 -4.36 -5.07
CA LEU A 69 -11.11 -5.81 -5.23
C LEU A 69 -10.53 -6.36 -6.54
N THR A 70 -9.97 -5.48 -7.38
CA THR A 70 -9.25 -5.85 -8.61
C THR A 70 -7.91 -5.12 -8.70
N LEU A 71 -7.06 -5.51 -9.65
CA LEU A 71 -5.81 -4.78 -9.94
C LEU A 71 -6.04 -3.47 -10.73
N LYS A 72 -7.29 -3.17 -11.14
CA LYS A 72 -7.60 -2.03 -12.02
C LYS A 72 -7.13 -0.70 -11.44
N GLY A 73 -7.46 -0.43 -10.17
CA GLY A 73 -7.18 0.84 -9.52
C GLY A 73 -5.69 1.15 -9.43
N VAL A 74 -4.91 0.26 -8.82
CA VAL A 74 -3.47 0.43 -8.64
C VAL A 74 -2.72 0.42 -9.98
N ARG A 75 -3.15 -0.42 -10.93
CA ARG A 75 -2.65 -0.43 -12.30
C ARG A 75 -2.89 0.91 -13.00
N THR A 76 -4.08 1.47 -12.87
CA THR A 76 -4.41 2.77 -13.46
C THR A 76 -3.56 3.87 -12.85
N ALA A 77 -3.38 3.89 -11.54
CA ALA A 77 -2.49 4.85 -10.87
C ALA A 77 -1.05 4.72 -11.38
N ALA A 78 -0.52 3.49 -11.52
CA ALA A 78 0.81 3.26 -12.08
C ALA A 78 0.93 3.81 -13.51
N MET A 79 0.00 3.47 -14.41
CA MET A 79 -0.01 3.95 -15.80
C MET A 79 -0.12 5.47 -15.88
N MET A 80 -1.00 6.06 -15.07
CA MET A 80 -1.23 7.50 -15.05
C MET A 80 0.05 8.26 -14.66
N HIS A 81 0.69 7.86 -13.56
CA HIS A 81 1.92 8.51 -13.11
C HIS A 81 3.11 8.25 -14.03
N LEU A 82 3.17 7.10 -14.71
CA LEU A 82 4.15 6.85 -15.76
C LEU A 82 3.95 7.76 -16.98
N ALA A 83 2.70 7.98 -17.40
CA ALA A 83 2.41 8.92 -18.49
C ALA A 83 2.80 10.36 -18.11
N MET A 84 2.50 10.79 -16.88
CA MET A 84 2.92 12.09 -16.36
C MET A 84 4.46 12.21 -16.33
N HIS A 85 5.13 11.18 -15.80
CA HIS A 85 6.58 11.10 -15.72
C HIS A 85 7.23 11.24 -17.09
N ASP A 86 6.77 10.48 -18.07
CA ASP A 86 7.33 10.49 -19.43
C ASP A 86 7.08 11.83 -20.14
N ALA A 87 5.89 12.42 -19.97
CA ALA A 87 5.58 13.74 -20.50
C ALA A 87 6.50 14.82 -19.91
N LEU A 88 6.72 14.82 -18.59
CA LEU A 88 7.61 15.76 -17.92
C LEU A 88 9.06 15.60 -18.36
N ASN A 89 9.56 14.36 -18.51
CA ASN A 89 10.94 14.10 -18.92
C ASN A 89 11.15 14.33 -20.43
N SER A 90 10.09 14.53 -21.21
CA SER A 90 10.15 15.01 -22.60
C SER A 90 10.26 16.54 -22.69
N VAL A 91 9.85 17.29 -21.64
CA VAL A 91 10.06 18.73 -21.53
C VAL A 91 11.45 19.04 -20.95
N HIS A 92 11.78 18.38 -19.84
CA HIS A 92 13.07 18.48 -19.19
C HIS A 92 13.55 17.11 -18.71
N PRO A 93 14.59 16.52 -19.34
CA PRO A 93 15.05 15.17 -19.04
C PRO A 93 15.81 15.12 -17.73
N LYS A 94 15.13 14.76 -16.65
CA LYS A 94 15.70 14.53 -15.32
C LYS A 94 15.86 13.05 -15.01
N TYR A 95 14.96 12.24 -15.56
CA TYR A 95 14.89 10.78 -15.31
C TYR A 95 14.68 10.01 -16.61
N ALA A 96 15.15 8.76 -16.64
CA ALA A 96 14.93 7.85 -17.74
C ALA A 96 13.42 7.60 -17.99
N PRO A 97 12.96 7.67 -19.24
CA PRO A 97 11.56 7.43 -19.59
C PRO A 97 11.20 5.94 -19.44
N TYR A 98 9.88 5.65 -19.32
CA TYR A 98 9.36 4.31 -19.26
C TYR A 98 8.75 3.80 -20.57
N ALA A 99 7.87 4.57 -21.20
CA ALA A 99 7.14 4.16 -22.40
C ALA A 99 7.19 5.18 -23.54
N TYR A 100 7.50 6.43 -23.23
CA TYR A 100 7.48 7.52 -24.22
C TYR A 100 8.58 8.54 -23.91
N HIS A 101 9.18 9.07 -24.98
CA HIS A 101 10.12 10.19 -24.90
C HIS A 101 10.03 11.03 -26.19
N ALA A 102 10.09 12.34 -26.01
CA ALA A 102 10.26 13.34 -27.07
C ALA A 102 11.19 14.45 -26.54
N ASP A 103 11.62 15.38 -27.41
CA ASP A 103 12.34 16.60 -27.03
C ASP A 103 11.44 17.81 -27.33
N GLU A 104 10.65 18.22 -26.34
CA GLU A 104 9.63 19.26 -26.47
C GLU A 104 9.81 20.36 -25.39
N ARG A 105 10.98 20.96 -25.37
CA ARG A 105 11.43 21.90 -24.32
C ARG A 105 10.57 23.14 -24.18
N ASP A 106 9.85 23.54 -25.24
CA ASP A 106 8.94 24.69 -25.23
C ASP A 106 7.52 24.32 -24.79
N ALA A 107 7.24 23.07 -24.45
CA ALA A 107 5.92 22.65 -23.97
C ALA A 107 5.73 23.02 -22.50
N SER A 108 4.51 23.39 -22.12
CA SER A 108 4.16 23.56 -20.70
C SER A 108 4.20 22.21 -19.97
N PRO A 109 5.06 22.04 -18.93
CA PRO A 109 5.13 20.80 -18.18
C PRO A 109 3.83 20.51 -17.42
N LEU A 110 3.15 21.54 -16.88
CA LEU A 110 1.85 21.36 -16.22
C LEU A 110 0.79 20.84 -17.18
N ALA A 111 0.66 21.46 -18.36
CA ALA A 111 -0.31 21.02 -19.37
C ALA A 111 0.01 19.61 -19.87
N ALA A 112 1.29 19.28 -20.06
CA ALA A 112 1.73 17.97 -20.50
C ALA A 112 1.38 16.86 -19.48
N ALA A 113 1.73 17.07 -18.23
CA ALA A 113 1.45 16.09 -17.17
C ALA A 113 -0.05 15.97 -16.85
N ALA A 114 -0.80 17.10 -16.79
CA ALA A 114 -2.24 17.05 -16.56
C ALA A 114 -2.99 16.34 -17.69
N GLN A 115 -2.62 16.62 -18.95
CA GLN A 115 -3.22 15.95 -20.11
C GLN A 115 -2.84 14.46 -20.18
N ALA A 116 -1.62 14.08 -19.77
CA ALA A 116 -1.21 12.70 -19.69
C ALA A 116 -2.03 11.93 -18.65
N ALA A 117 -2.23 12.52 -17.47
CA ALA A 117 -3.09 11.96 -16.43
C ALA A 117 -4.53 11.77 -16.91
N TYR A 118 -5.11 12.81 -17.48
CA TYR A 118 -6.46 12.77 -18.07
C TYR A 118 -6.61 11.64 -19.08
N GLY A 119 -5.66 11.52 -20.02
CA GLY A 119 -5.73 10.53 -21.10
C GLY A 119 -5.79 9.10 -20.58
N VAL A 120 -5.03 8.79 -19.52
CA VAL A 120 -5.06 7.48 -18.88
C VAL A 120 -6.31 7.30 -18.04
N ALA A 121 -6.63 8.24 -17.15
CA ALA A 121 -7.77 8.12 -16.23
C ALA A 121 -9.10 7.99 -16.99
N ALA A 122 -9.34 8.83 -18.00
CA ALA A 122 -10.54 8.80 -18.82
C ALA A 122 -10.67 7.51 -19.65
N SER A 123 -9.54 6.93 -20.08
CA SER A 123 -9.53 5.63 -20.77
C SER A 123 -9.91 4.46 -19.85
N GLN A 124 -9.44 4.48 -18.61
CA GLN A 124 -9.65 3.38 -17.67
C GLN A 124 -10.99 3.48 -16.90
N TYR A 125 -11.47 4.69 -16.67
CA TYR A 125 -12.74 4.99 -15.99
C TYR A 125 -13.59 5.96 -16.82
N PRO A 126 -14.09 5.54 -17.98
CA PRO A 126 -14.80 6.43 -18.93
C PRO A 126 -16.12 6.96 -18.36
N GLN A 127 -16.74 6.28 -17.40
CA GLN A 127 -17.97 6.72 -16.75
C GLN A 127 -17.76 7.95 -15.86
N GLN A 128 -16.50 8.22 -15.46
CA GLN A 128 -16.11 9.35 -14.61
C GLN A 128 -15.57 10.54 -15.44
N LYS A 129 -15.98 10.65 -16.71
CA LYS A 129 -15.44 11.65 -17.64
C LYS A 129 -15.50 13.08 -17.11
N THR A 130 -16.59 13.47 -16.48
CA THR A 130 -16.75 14.81 -15.89
C THR A 130 -15.68 15.07 -14.82
N VAL A 131 -15.48 14.12 -13.91
CA VAL A 131 -14.45 14.22 -12.85
C VAL A 131 -13.07 14.46 -13.45
N TRP A 132 -12.74 13.75 -14.52
CA TRP A 132 -11.44 13.90 -15.20
C TRP A 132 -11.31 15.19 -15.96
N THR A 133 -12.39 15.65 -16.60
CA THR A 133 -12.39 16.90 -17.37
C THR A 133 -12.25 18.10 -16.44
N ASP A 134 -12.96 18.11 -15.32
CA ASP A 134 -12.89 19.21 -14.33
C ASP A 134 -11.48 19.29 -13.71
N GLU A 135 -10.87 18.14 -13.37
CA GLU A 135 -9.50 18.12 -12.83
C GLU A 135 -8.48 18.58 -13.89
N LEU A 136 -8.62 18.17 -15.15
CA LEU A 136 -7.77 18.64 -16.25
C LEU A 136 -7.88 20.15 -16.43
N GLN A 137 -9.10 20.66 -16.56
CA GLN A 137 -9.34 22.09 -16.82
C GLN A 137 -8.75 22.98 -15.73
N LYS A 138 -8.92 22.60 -14.47
CA LYS A 138 -8.32 23.29 -13.31
C LYS A 138 -6.81 23.56 -13.53
N TRP A 139 -6.06 22.60 -14.05
CA TRP A 139 -4.62 22.74 -14.26
C TRP A 139 -4.29 23.46 -15.57
N LEU A 140 -5.07 23.27 -16.64
CA LEU A 140 -4.89 24.00 -17.90
C LEU A 140 -5.16 25.50 -17.78
N ASP A 141 -6.05 25.90 -16.86
CA ASP A 141 -6.37 27.32 -16.63
C ASP A 141 -5.23 28.06 -15.92
N THR A 142 -4.32 27.35 -15.26
CA THR A 142 -3.15 27.97 -14.63
C THR A 142 -2.06 28.35 -15.63
N GLU A 143 -2.07 27.77 -16.85
CA GLU A 143 -1.08 28.05 -17.88
C GLU A 143 -1.57 29.19 -18.78
N GLN A 144 -0.79 30.28 -18.83
CA GLN A 144 -1.15 31.47 -19.58
C GLN A 144 -0.52 31.52 -21.00
N ASP A 145 0.61 30.84 -21.20
CA ASP A 145 1.21 30.72 -22.54
C ASP A 145 0.42 29.73 -23.40
N VAL A 146 -0.36 30.27 -24.31
CA VAL A 146 -1.23 29.49 -25.20
C VAL A 146 -0.43 28.52 -26.09
N ALA A 147 0.75 28.93 -26.55
CA ALA A 147 1.59 28.09 -27.42
C ALA A 147 2.21 26.94 -26.62
N ALA A 148 2.81 27.24 -25.48
CA ALA A 148 3.36 26.23 -24.57
C ALA A 148 2.27 25.26 -24.08
N LYS A 149 1.09 25.77 -23.71
CA LYS A 149 -0.08 24.97 -23.34
C LYS A 149 -0.48 24.00 -24.45
N SER A 150 -0.60 24.48 -25.68
CA SER A 150 -0.98 23.65 -26.83
C SER A 150 0.03 22.52 -27.10
N LYS A 151 1.33 22.82 -27.05
CA LYS A 151 2.41 21.83 -27.14
C LYS A 151 2.33 20.82 -25.99
N GLY A 152 2.12 21.29 -24.74
CA GLY A 152 1.97 20.44 -23.55
C GLY A 152 0.79 19.46 -23.69
N ILE A 153 -0.37 19.94 -24.16
CA ILE A 153 -1.54 19.08 -24.42
C ILE A 153 -1.22 18.01 -25.47
N ALA A 154 -0.55 18.37 -26.58
CA ALA A 154 -0.17 17.41 -27.61
C ALA A 154 0.79 16.34 -27.06
N LEU A 155 1.80 16.77 -26.30
CA LEU A 155 2.79 15.92 -25.64
C LEU A 155 2.13 14.95 -24.63
N GLY A 156 1.26 15.46 -23.74
CA GLY A 156 0.55 14.65 -22.76
C GLY A 156 -0.35 13.58 -23.39
N ARG A 157 -1.02 13.91 -24.49
CA ARG A 157 -1.80 12.93 -25.29
C ARG A 157 -0.92 11.82 -25.84
N ALA A 158 0.27 12.16 -26.36
CA ALA A 158 1.22 11.18 -26.89
C ALA A 158 1.75 10.24 -25.81
N ALA A 159 2.14 10.76 -24.64
CA ALA A 159 2.60 9.98 -23.50
C ALA A 159 1.48 9.04 -22.98
N ALA A 160 0.25 9.54 -22.81
CA ALA A 160 -0.89 8.70 -22.42
C ALA A 160 -1.16 7.58 -23.43
N LYS A 161 -1.14 7.89 -24.74
CA LYS A 161 -1.32 6.89 -25.80
C LYS A 161 -0.25 5.81 -25.76
N ALA A 162 1.00 6.18 -25.52
CA ALA A 162 2.13 5.24 -25.46
C ALA A 162 1.98 4.23 -24.31
N ILE A 163 1.68 4.70 -23.09
CA ILE A 163 1.50 3.79 -21.96
C ILE A 163 0.25 2.91 -22.11
N LEU A 164 -0.86 3.45 -22.60
CA LEU A 164 -2.06 2.69 -22.89
C LEU A 164 -1.79 1.58 -23.91
N LYS A 165 -1.07 1.90 -25.00
CA LYS A 165 -0.65 0.91 -26.01
C LYS A 165 0.27 -0.16 -25.43
N ARG A 166 1.26 0.23 -24.61
CA ARG A 166 2.19 -0.72 -23.95
C ARG A 166 1.46 -1.69 -23.02
N ARG A 167 0.32 -1.28 -22.45
CA ARG A 167 -0.46 -2.04 -21.47
C ARG A 167 -1.78 -2.60 -22.01
N GLU A 168 -2.02 -2.48 -23.33
CA GLU A 168 -3.25 -2.92 -23.98
C GLU A 168 -3.55 -4.41 -23.76
N SER A 169 -2.51 -5.24 -23.80
CA SER A 169 -2.58 -6.71 -23.65
C SER A 169 -1.75 -7.18 -22.45
N ASP A 170 -1.90 -6.53 -21.30
CA ASP A 170 -1.17 -6.89 -20.09
C ASP A 170 -1.91 -7.91 -19.20
N HIS A 171 -3.09 -8.33 -19.61
CA HIS A 171 -3.88 -9.36 -18.92
C HIS A 171 -4.30 -9.01 -17.48
N TRP A 172 -4.44 -7.72 -17.13
CA TRP A 172 -4.81 -7.29 -15.77
C TRP A 172 -6.14 -7.90 -15.26
N ASN A 173 -7.06 -8.21 -16.17
CA ASN A 173 -8.37 -8.80 -15.88
C ASN A 173 -8.44 -10.30 -16.26
N ALA A 174 -7.28 -10.96 -16.38
CA ALA A 174 -7.24 -12.36 -16.74
C ALA A 174 -8.02 -13.22 -15.74
N GLN A 175 -8.87 -14.07 -16.28
CA GLN A 175 -9.56 -15.09 -15.51
C GLN A 175 -8.69 -16.35 -15.45
N ALA A 176 -8.75 -17.07 -14.34
CA ALA A 176 -8.17 -18.38 -14.19
C ALA A 176 -9.13 -19.28 -13.42
N ASN A 177 -9.42 -20.44 -13.98
CA ASN A 177 -10.18 -21.47 -13.26
C ASN A 177 -9.22 -22.10 -12.25
N TYR A 178 -9.51 -21.90 -10.97
CA TYR A 178 -8.78 -22.60 -9.91
C TYR A 178 -9.25 -24.05 -9.85
N GLN A 179 -8.29 -24.98 -9.86
CA GLN A 179 -8.59 -26.40 -9.68
C GLN A 179 -8.43 -26.74 -8.20
N TRP A 180 -9.52 -27.16 -7.58
CA TRP A 180 -9.53 -27.58 -6.19
C TRP A 180 -8.78 -28.90 -6.02
N HIS A 181 -7.90 -28.94 -5.01
CA HIS A 181 -7.17 -30.14 -4.64
C HIS A 181 -7.90 -30.91 -3.53
N PRO A 182 -7.75 -32.24 -3.44
CA PRO A 182 -8.24 -32.98 -2.28
C PRO A 182 -7.68 -32.41 -0.98
N MET A 183 -8.50 -32.41 0.07
CA MET A 183 -8.08 -31.96 1.40
C MET A 183 -6.91 -32.79 1.90
N ALA A 184 -5.82 -32.11 2.25
CA ALA A 184 -4.60 -32.71 2.80
C ALA A 184 -3.87 -31.69 3.68
N PRO A 185 -2.95 -32.13 4.56
CA PRO A 185 -2.15 -31.24 5.38
C PRO A 185 -1.40 -30.21 4.54
N GLY A 186 -1.58 -28.91 4.87
CA GLY A 186 -0.96 -27.80 4.16
C GLY A 186 -1.70 -27.32 2.91
N VAL A 187 -2.73 -28.03 2.44
CA VAL A 187 -3.46 -27.71 1.20
C VAL A 187 -4.59 -26.72 1.44
N TYR A 188 -4.66 -25.69 0.61
CA TYR A 188 -5.76 -24.72 0.62
C TYR A 188 -7.09 -25.42 0.36
N ALA A 189 -8.05 -25.22 1.25
CA ALA A 189 -9.38 -25.78 1.18
C ALA A 189 -10.46 -24.69 1.17
N GLU A 190 -11.63 -25.01 0.65
CA GLU A 190 -12.78 -24.13 0.62
C GLU A 190 -13.33 -23.86 2.02
N PHE A 191 -13.75 -22.63 2.25
CA PHE A 191 -14.45 -22.17 3.46
C PHE A 191 -15.44 -21.05 3.11
N SER A 192 -16.30 -21.28 2.12
CA SER A 192 -17.25 -20.28 1.61
C SER A 192 -18.13 -19.69 2.72
N GLU A 193 -18.50 -20.49 3.74
CA GLU A 193 -19.25 -20.05 4.91
C GLU A 193 -18.52 -19.01 5.76
N HIS A 194 -17.17 -18.96 5.68
CA HIS A 194 -16.33 -18.04 6.43
C HIS A 194 -15.76 -16.91 5.59
N SER A 195 -15.71 -17.08 4.28
CA SER A 195 -15.28 -16.04 3.33
C SER A 195 -16.43 -15.17 2.80
N ALA A 196 -17.67 -15.56 3.07
CA ALA A 196 -18.87 -14.93 2.53
C ALA A 196 -18.85 -14.85 0.98
N THR A 197 -18.24 -15.85 0.33
CA THR A 197 -18.17 -15.96 -1.14
C THR A 197 -18.96 -17.17 -1.64
N PRO A 198 -19.38 -17.19 -2.92
CA PRO A 198 -20.01 -18.36 -3.50
C PRO A 198 -19.12 -19.61 -3.37
N LYS A 199 -19.76 -20.78 -3.25
CA LYS A 199 -19.06 -22.06 -3.25
C LYS A 199 -18.23 -22.22 -4.54
N GLY A 200 -16.99 -22.70 -4.41
CA GLY A 200 -16.06 -22.85 -5.53
C GLY A 200 -15.38 -21.57 -5.96
N PHE A 201 -15.66 -20.42 -5.36
CA PHE A 201 -15.02 -19.16 -5.68
C PHE A 201 -13.61 -19.09 -5.09
N THR A 202 -12.66 -18.60 -5.91
CA THR A 202 -11.31 -18.26 -5.47
C THR A 202 -10.91 -16.91 -6.04
N PHE A 203 -10.55 -15.99 -5.16
CA PHE A 203 -10.21 -14.62 -5.52
C PHE A 203 -8.79 -14.53 -6.09
N GLY A 204 -8.61 -13.75 -7.16
CA GLY A 204 -7.31 -13.36 -7.67
C GLY A 204 -6.50 -14.46 -8.39
N ALA A 205 -7.11 -15.60 -8.74
CA ALA A 205 -6.42 -16.72 -9.41
C ALA A 205 -5.77 -16.33 -10.76
N GLY A 206 -6.24 -15.27 -11.41
CA GLY A 206 -5.68 -14.76 -12.65
C GLY A 206 -4.63 -13.64 -12.49
N TRP A 207 -4.40 -13.13 -11.28
CA TRP A 207 -3.56 -11.94 -11.09
C TRP A 207 -2.10 -12.13 -11.47
N SER A 208 -1.55 -13.32 -11.27
CA SER A 208 -0.19 -13.67 -11.71
C SER A 208 0.01 -13.70 -13.24
N LYS A 209 -1.09 -13.70 -14.02
CA LYS A 209 -1.02 -13.62 -15.49
C LYS A 209 -0.84 -12.20 -16.01
N MET A 210 -1.05 -11.20 -15.16
CA MET A 210 -0.80 -9.81 -15.55
C MET A 210 0.69 -9.61 -15.82
N LYS A 211 1.01 -8.96 -16.94
CA LYS A 211 2.38 -8.57 -17.25
C LYS A 211 2.85 -7.54 -16.24
N PRO A 212 3.94 -7.76 -15.49
CA PRO A 212 4.45 -6.79 -14.54
C PRO A 212 4.87 -5.48 -15.20
N PHE A 213 5.00 -4.41 -14.41
CA PHE A 213 5.54 -3.13 -14.87
C PHE A 213 7.06 -3.15 -14.95
N ILE A 214 7.72 -3.78 -13.97
CA ILE A 214 9.16 -3.71 -13.74
C ILE A 214 9.79 -5.10 -13.78
N LEU A 215 9.16 -6.07 -13.13
CA LEU A 215 9.66 -7.44 -13.09
C LEU A 215 9.63 -8.06 -14.49
N ALA A 216 10.60 -8.92 -14.78
CA ALA A 216 10.63 -9.67 -16.04
C ALA A 216 9.46 -10.68 -16.12
N LYS A 217 9.06 -11.24 -14.96
CA LYS A 217 8.01 -12.26 -14.83
C LYS A 217 7.47 -12.31 -13.40
N ALA A 218 6.26 -12.83 -13.21
CA ALA A 218 5.56 -12.89 -11.91
C ALA A 218 6.38 -13.64 -10.85
N GLU A 219 7.01 -14.75 -11.22
CA GLU A 219 7.79 -15.62 -10.33
C GLU A 219 9.21 -15.13 -10.01
N GLN A 220 9.63 -13.95 -10.49
CA GLN A 220 11.01 -13.46 -10.31
C GLN A 220 11.44 -13.41 -8.84
N PHE A 221 10.53 -13.05 -7.95
CA PHE A 221 10.76 -13.03 -6.50
C PHE A 221 9.82 -13.98 -5.76
N ARG A 222 9.45 -15.12 -6.38
CA ARG A 222 8.64 -16.13 -5.70
C ARG A 222 9.28 -16.49 -4.36
N ALA A 223 8.47 -16.46 -3.30
CA ALA A 223 8.91 -16.79 -1.97
C ALA A 223 9.47 -18.24 -1.90
N PRO A 224 10.39 -18.56 -0.99
CA PRO A 224 10.81 -19.94 -0.76
C PRO A 224 9.61 -20.80 -0.29
N PRO A 225 9.69 -22.13 -0.34
CA PRO A 225 8.59 -22.99 0.11
C PRO A 225 8.15 -22.69 1.56
N PRO A 226 6.84 -22.78 1.87
CA PRO A 226 6.37 -22.68 3.25
C PRO A 226 6.95 -23.83 4.09
N PRO A 227 7.06 -23.67 5.43
CA PRO A 227 7.51 -24.75 6.30
C PRO A 227 6.64 -25.99 6.17
N SER A 228 7.27 -27.17 6.20
CA SER A 228 6.51 -28.44 6.30
C SER A 228 5.62 -28.44 7.53
N VAL A 229 4.40 -28.98 7.42
CA VAL A 229 3.41 -29.07 8.50
C VAL A 229 3.96 -29.79 9.74
N ARG A 230 4.91 -30.70 9.56
CA ARG A 230 5.57 -31.43 10.66
C ARG A 230 6.81 -30.73 11.23
N SER A 231 7.15 -29.53 10.74
CA SER A 231 8.34 -28.83 11.20
C SER A 231 8.07 -28.01 12.48
N HIS A 232 9.08 -27.84 13.32
CA HIS A 232 9.03 -26.97 14.49
C HIS A 232 8.63 -25.52 14.12
N ARG A 233 9.10 -25.01 12.97
CA ARG A 233 8.75 -23.66 12.49
C ARG A 233 7.26 -23.52 12.19
N TYR A 234 6.65 -24.55 11.58
CA TYR A 234 5.20 -24.56 11.37
C TYR A 234 4.46 -24.65 12.70
N THR A 235 4.83 -25.59 13.57
CA THR A 235 4.20 -25.79 14.90
C THR A 235 4.21 -24.51 15.72
N ALA A 236 5.35 -23.81 15.77
CA ALA A 236 5.45 -22.53 16.49
C ALA A 236 4.49 -21.47 15.92
N ALA A 237 4.45 -21.31 14.61
CA ALA A 237 3.57 -20.34 13.94
C ALA A 237 2.08 -20.73 14.04
N PHE A 238 1.77 -22.03 14.01
CA PHE A 238 0.42 -22.55 14.23
C PHE A 238 -0.08 -22.22 15.64
N ASN A 239 0.72 -22.55 16.68
CA ASN A 239 0.34 -22.30 18.06
C ASN A 239 0.24 -20.80 18.35
N GLU A 240 1.13 -19.99 17.77
CA GLU A 240 1.05 -18.53 17.87
C GLU A 240 -0.27 -18.00 17.31
N VAL A 241 -0.57 -18.27 16.04
CA VAL A 241 -1.79 -17.71 15.41
C VAL A 241 -3.07 -18.29 16.04
N LYS A 242 -3.03 -19.53 16.49
CA LYS A 242 -4.14 -20.16 17.23
C LYS A 242 -4.46 -19.37 18.50
N GLU A 243 -3.45 -18.90 19.21
CA GLU A 243 -3.60 -18.18 20.46
C GLU A 243 -3.89 -16.68 20.23
N VAL A 244 -2.99 -15.95 19.55
CA VAL A 244 -3.13 -14.48 19.41
C VAL A 244 -4.09 -14.08 18.29
N GLY A 245 -4.34 -14.94 17.31
CA GLY A 245 -5.22 -14.67 16.17
C GLY A 245 -6.70 -14.98 16.41
N ARG A 246 -7.04 -15.62 17.53
CA ARG A 246 -8.44 -16.01 17.81
C ARG A 246 -9.32 -14.83 18.17
N TYR A 247 -10.63 -14.97 17.91
CA TYR A 247 -11.64 -13.92 18.15
C TYR A 247 -11.58 -13.43 19.61
N ALA A 248 -11.70 -14.34 20.57
CA ALA A 248 -11.62 -14.05 22.01
C ALA A 248 -10.27 -14.56 22.54
N SER A 249 -9.18 -13.85 22.25
CA SER A 249 -7.86 -14.19 22.77
C SER A 249 -7.66 -13.63 24.17
N GLY A 250 -7.13 -14.46 25.09
CA GLY A 250 -6.70 -14.03 26.42
C GLY A 250 -5.26 -13.52 26.47
N SER A 251 -4.47 -13.78 25.44
CA SER A 251 -3.03 -13.44 25.38
C SER A 251 -2.72 -12.26 24.47
N ARG A 252 -3.61 -11.94 23.49
CA ARG A 252 -3.43 -10.79 22.60
C ARG A 252 -3.65 -9.48 23.36
N THR A 253 -2.67 -8.57 23.29
CA THR A 253 -2.78 -7.26 23.96
C THR A 253 -3.83 -6.36 23.29
N PRO A 254 -4.32 -5.31 23.99
CA PRO A 254 -5.20 -4.30 23.38
C PRO A 254 -4.57 -3.63 22.14
N ASP A 255 -3.27 -3.31 22.15
CA ASP A 255 -2.56 -2.75 21.01
C ASP A 255 -2.49 -3.72 19.83
N GLN A 256 -2.22 -5.00 20.06
CA GLN A 256 -2.25 -6.03 19.02
C GLN A 256 -3.65 -6.21 18.43
N THR A 257 -4.71 -6.06 19.22
CA THR A 257 -6.09 -6.06 18.74
C THR A 257 -6.37 -4.84 17.87
N HIS A 258 -5.93 -3.67 18.32
CA HIS A 258 -6.06 -2.42 17.58
C HIS A 258 -5.32 -2.48 16.25
N LEU A 259 -4.03 -2.82 16.23
CA LEU A 259 -3.23 -2.86 15.00
C LEU A 259 -3.72 -3.93 14.00
N ALA A 260 -4.25 -5.06 14.48
CA ALA A 260 -4.83 -6.09 13.64
C ALA A 260 -5.99 -5.54 12.78
N MET A 261 -6.86 -4.75 13.39
CA MET A 261 -7.99 -4.12 12.70
C MET A 261 -7.55 -2.89 11.91
N TRP A 262 -6.69 -2.04 12.47
CA TRP A 262 -6.24 -0.79 11.88
C TRP A 262 -5.53 -0.99 10.52
N TRP A 263 -4.71 -2.02 10.37
CA TRP A 263 -4.04 -2.39 9.13
C TRP A 263 -4.91 -3.14 8.11
N LYS A 264 -6.24 -3.19 8.30
CA LYS A 264 -7.14 -3.78 7.31
C LYS A 264 -7.35 -2.93 6.08
N GLU A 265 -7.13 -1.62 6.20
CA GLU A 265 -7.22 -0.71 5.05
C GLU A 265 -6.29 -1.19 3.92
N PHE A 266 -6.77 -1.08 2.69
CA PHE A 266 -5.98 -1.46 1.52
C PHE A 266 -4.73 -0.60 1.39
N VAL A 267 -3.62 -1.25 1.02
CA VAL A 267 -2.31 -0.62 0.90
C VAL A 267 -2.32 0.50 -0.15
N GLU A 268 -3.06 0.32 -1.24
CA GLU A 268 -3.24 1.32 -2.30
C GLU A 268 -3.76 2.64 -1.76
N SER A 269 -4.73 2.57 -0.85
CA SER A 269 -5.32 3.76 -0.23
C SER A 269 -4.37 4.37 0.82
N SER A 270 -4.03 3.58 1.83
CA SER A 270 -3.29 4.06 3.01
C SER A 270 -1.87 4.54 2.69
N HIS A 271 -1.13 3.82 1.83
CA HIS A 271 0.27 4.16 1.54
C HIS A 271 0.39 5.30 0.52
N ASN A 272 -0.52 5.39 -0.46
CA ASN A 272 -0.59 6.56 -1.33
C ASN A 272 -0.99 7.82 -0.54
N ARG A 273 -1.94 7.72 0.40
CA ARG A 273 -2.29 8.83 1.30
C ARG A 273 -1.09 9.28 2.14
N LEU A 274 -0.29 8.34 2.66
CA LEU A 274 0.97 8.64 3.34
C LEU A 274 1.95 9.35 2.39
N ALA A 275 2.15 8.82 1.19
CA ALA A 275 3.05 9.40 0.19
C ALA A 275 2.66 10.84 -0.16
N ARG A 276 1.36 11.13 -0.38
CA ARG A 276 0.87 12.49 -0.61
C ARG A 276 1.20 13.43 0.55
N LYS A 277 0.93 13.00 1.78
CA LYS A 277 1.24 13.77 2.99
C LYS A 277 2.72 14.10 3.13
N ILE A 278 3.59 13.12 2.85
CA ILE A 278 5.04 13.32 2.96
C ILE A 278 5.55 14.19 1.80
N ALA A 279 5.14 13.92 0.55
CA ALA A 279 5.54 14.72 -0.60
C ALA A 279 5.16 16.21 -0.43
N THR A 280 3.96 16.49 0.10
CA THR A 280 3.54 17.86 0.45
C THR A 280 4.43 18.45 1.55
N ARG A 281 4.70 17.71 2.63
CA ARG A 281 5.53 18.18 3.76
C ARG A 281 6.96 18.50 3.36
N GLU A 282 7.53 17.67 2.48
CA GLU A 282 8.92 17.82 2.00
C GLU A 282 9.03 18.79 0.80
N GLY A 283 7.92 19.36 0.33
CA GLY A 283 7.91 20.26 -0.81
C GLY A 283 8.41 19.61 -2.10
N SER A 284 8.06 18.34 -2.33
CA SER A 284 8.51 17.60 -3.51
C SER A 284 8.06 18.29 -4.80
N GLY A 285 9.02 18.52 -5.71
CA GLY A 285 8.73 19.16 -7.01
C GLY A 285 7.93 18.25 -7.95
N LEU A 286 7.50 18.82 -9.07
CA LEU A 286 6.63 18.16 -10.05
C LEU A 286 7.21 16.85 -10.59
N TRP A 287 8.46 16.84 -11.03
CA TRP A 287 9.17 15.65 -11.55
C TRP A 287 9.39 14.58 -10.49
N ASP A 288 9.83 15.00 -9.30
CA ASP A 288 10.10 14.09 -8.20
C ASP A 288 8.81 13.43 -7.69
N SER A 289 7.71 14.17 -7.64
CA SER A 289 6.39 13.64 -7.31
C SER A 289 5.90 12.65 -8.36
N ALA A 290 6.04 12.97 -9.66
CA ALA A 290 5.65 12.05 -10.73
C ALA A 290 6.44 10.73 -10.67
N LYS A 291 7.76 10.80 -10.47
CA LYS A 291 8.63 9.61 -10.24
C LYS A 291 8.22 8.82 -9.01
N LEU A 292 8.03 9.50 -7.87
CA LEU A 292 7.65 8.85 -6.62
C LEU A 292 6.37 8.02 -6.77
N PHE A 293 5.29 8.64 -7.26
CA PHE A 293 4.00 7.95 -7.39
C PHE A 293 4.01 6.89 -8.50
N ALA A 294 4.81 7.07 -9.56
CA ALA A 294 5.02 6.02 -10.56
C ALA A 294 5.70 4.80 -9.94
N LEU A 295 6.85 4.96 -9.28
CA LEU A 295 7.57 3.88 -8.60
C LEU A 295 6.72 3.21 -7.53
N LEU A 296 6.00 3.98 -6.71
CA LEU A 296 5.15 3.49 -5.65
C LEU A 296 4.07 2.54 -6.19
N ASN A 297 3.29 3.00 -7.16
CA ASN A 297 2.15 2.22 -7.67
C ASN A 297 2.58 1.07 -8.59
N MET A 298 3.69 1.21 -9.36
CA MET A 298 4.29 0.06 -10.08
C MET A 298 4.73 -1.02 -9.10
N SER A 299 5.41 -0.65 -8.00
CA SER A 299 5.93 -1.60 -7.02
C SER A 299 4.81 -2.31 -6.27
N ILE A 300 3.73 -1.62 -5.90
CA ILE A 300 2.55 -2.23 -5.28
C ILE A 300 1.91 -3.23 -6.26
N THR A 301 1.75 -2.84 -7.53
CA THR A 301 1.16 -3.72 -8.55
C THR A 301 1.99 -4.98 -8.77
N ASP A 302 3.30 -4.82 -8.97
CA ASP A 302 4.21 -5.95 -9.19
C ASP A 302 4.34 -6.85 -7.97
N ALA A 303 4.24 -6.30 -6.74
CA ALA A 303 4.18 -7.08 -5.52
C ALA A 303 2.91 -7.93 -5.46
N TYR A 304 1.75 -7.41 -5.86
CA TYR A 304 0.53 -8.22 -5.98
C TYR A 304 0.65 -9.33 -7.01
N ILE A 305 1.19 -9.03 -8.20
CA ILE A 305 1.41 -10.04 -9.24
C ILE A 305 2.29 -11.17 -8.71
N SER A 306 3.43 -10.85 -8.11
CA SER A 306 4.41 -11.82 -7.63
C SER A 306 3.93 -12.59 -6.40
N VAL A 307 3.21 -11.95 -5.48
CA VAL A 307 2.67 -12.65 -4.30
C VAL A 307 1.52 -13.58 -4.67
N PHE A 308 0.66 -13.21 -5.64
CA PHE A 308 -0.40 -14.09 -6.12
C PHE A 308 0.15 -15.26 -6.96
N ASP A 309 1.25 -15.07 -7.69
CA ASP A 309 2.00 -16.19 -8.27
C ASP A 309 2.43 -17.19 -7.19
N SER A 310 3.10 -16.72 -6.15
CA SER A 310 3.55 -17.56 -5.04
C SER A 310 2.38 -18.26 -4.32
N LYS A 311 1.26 -17.55 -4.10
CA LYS A 311 0.07 -18.09 -3.43
C LYS A 311 -0.50 -19.32 -4.14
N PHE A 312 -0.72 -19.21 -5.44
CA PHE A 312 -1.31 -20.29 -6.23
C PHE A 312 -0.29 -21.38 -6.59
N PHE A 313 1.00 -21.07 -6.62
CA PHE A 313 2.05 -22.05 -6.78
C PHE A 313 2.16 -22.98 -5.57
N TYR A 314 2.16 -22.43 -4.34
CA TYR A 314 2.28 -23.21 -3.10
C TYR A 314 0.94 -23.73 -2.60
N ASN A 315 -0.14 -23.09 -2.93
CA ASN A 315 -1.50 -23.49 -2.58
C ASN A 315 -1.69 -23.81 -1.09
N HIS A 316 -1.12 -22.96 -0.21
CA HIS A 316 -1.05 -23.23 1.22
C HIS A 316 -2.35 -22.84 1.95
N TRP A 317 -2.79 -23.69 2.86
CA TRP A 317 -4.01 -23.49 3.65
C TRP A 317 -3.96 -22.26 4.56
N ARG A 318 -5.15 -21.79 4.97
CA ARG A 318 -5.33 -20.70 5.93
C ARG A 318 -5.31 -21.21 7.38
N PRO A 319 -4.93 -20.39 8.37
CA PRO A 319 -5.05 -20.74 9.79
C PRO A 319 -6.45 -21.25 10.17
N TYR A 320 -7.52 -20.68 9.61
CA TYR A 320 -8.88 -21.12 9.83
C TYR A 320 -9.06 -22.62 9.54
N THR A 321 -8.60 -23.08 8.39
CA THR A 321 -8.65 -24.50 8.03
C THR A 321 -7.70 -25.34 8.86
N ALA A 322 -6.43 -24.89 8.97
CA ALA A 322 -5.38 -25.64 9.65
C ALA A 322 -5.71 -25.92 11.12
N ILE A 323 -6.18 -24.90 11.85
CA ILE A 323 -6.47 -25.05 13.29
C ILE A 323 -7.69 -25.93 13.52
N ARG A 324 -8.74 -25.80 12.71
CA ARG A 324 -9.96 -26.60 12.85
C ARG A 324 -9.73 -28.06 12.46
N TRP A 325 -8.80 -28.34 11.56
CA TRP A 325 -8.56 -29.66 10.98
C TRP A 325 -7.28 -30.34 11.51
N ALA A 326 -6.57 -29.77 12.49
CA ALA A 326 -5.26 -30.21 12.98
C ALA A 326 -5.26 -31.67 13.48
N ALA A 327 -6.39 -32.24 13.92
CA ALA A 327 -6.47 -33.65 14.31
C ALA A 327 -6.05 -34.62 13.17
N HIS A 328 -6.00 -34.17 11.92
CA HIS A 328 -5.69 -34.98 10.72
C HIS A 328 -4.42 -34.51 10.01
N ASP A 329 -3.66 -33.56 10.55
CA ASP A 329 -2.50 -33.00 9.88
C ASP A 329 -1.21 -33.82 10.05
N GLY A 330 -1.23 -34.81 10.94
CA GLY A 330 -0.12 -35.72 11.22
C GLY A 330 1.03 -35.07 12.00
N ASN A 331 0.78 -33.91 12.63
CA ASN A 331 1.71 -33.25 13.54
C ASN A 331 1.22 -33.41 14.99
N PRO A 332 1.93 -34.15 15.85
CA PRO A 332 1.48 -34.39 17.23
C PRO A 332 1.51 -33.14 18.13
N ASP A 333 2.22 -32.09 17.70
CA ASP A 333 2.39 -30.86 18.47
C ASP A 333 1.37 -29.76 18.07
N THR A 334 0.44 -30.08 17.19
CA THR A 334 -0.69 -29.21 16.81
C THR A 334 -2.00 -29.80 17.32
N VAL A 335 -2.76 -29.03 18.06
CA VAL A 335 -4.03 -29.45 18.65
C VAL A 335 -5.19 -28.77 17.95
N ALA A 336 -6.14 -29.56 17.42
CA ALA A 336 -7.31 -29.03 16.74
C ALA A 336 -8.23 -28.24 17.68
N ASP A 337 -8.87 -27.21 17.12
CA ASP A 337 -9.98 -26.48 17.74
C ASP A 337 -11.08 -26.27 16.70
N PRO A 338 -12.06 -27.17 16.63
CA PRO A 338 -13.14 -27.08 15.63
C PRO A 338 -14.02 -25.83 15.73
N GLN A 339 -13.97 -25.13 16.89
CA GLN A 339 -14.72 -23.89 17.11
C GLN A 339 -13.87 -22.64 16.90
N TRP A 340 -12.59 -22.80 16.57
CA TRP A 340 -11.70 -21.66 16.39
C TRP A 340 -12.21 -20.69 15.31
N ASN A 341 -12.14 -19.41 15.63
CA ASN A 341 -12.48 -18.33 14.70
C ASN A 341 -11.46 -17.20 14.86
N ASN A 342 -11.15 -16.52 13.78
CA ASN A 342 -10.18 -15.43 13.80
C ASN A 342 -10.79 -14.11 14.30
N THR A 343 -9.93 -13.14 14.56
CA THR A 343 -10.25 -11.86 15.21
C THR A 343 -11.43 -11.13 14.57
N HIS A 344 -11.55 -11.11 13.24
CA HIS A 344 -12.62 -10.41 12.53
C HIS A 344 -13.67 -11.34 11.89
N ARG A 345 -13.64 -12.62 12.22
CA ARG A 345 -14.62 -13.65 11.78
C ARG A 345 -14.77 -13.74 10.26
N HIS A 346 -13.67 -13.56 9.55
CA HIS A 346 -13.63 -13.67 8.10
C HIS A 346 -12.27 -14.16 7.63
N THR A 347 -12.25 -14.93 6.54
CA THR A 347 -11.01 -15.34 5.87
C THR A 347 -11.15 -15.15 4.38
N TYR A 348 -10.19 -14.49 3.77
CA TYR A 348 -10.19 -14.19 2.33
C TYR A 348 -10.06 -15.47 1.50
N ALA A 349 -10.89 -15.63 0.46
CA ALA A 349 -10.99 -16.81 -0.38
C ALA A 349 -9.84 -16.95 -1.37
N PHE A 350 -8.61 -17.12 -0.86
CA PHE A 350 -7.40 -17.44 -1.62
C PHE A 350 -6.31 -18.02 -0.70
N PRO A 351 -5.31 -18.75 -1.25
CA PRO A 351 -4.27 -19.40 -0.45
C PRO A 351 -3.52 -18.44 0.49
N SER A 352 -3.06 -18.96 1.63
CA SER A 352 -2.46 -18.14 2.69
C SER A 352 -1.11 -17.56 2.30
N TYR A 353 -0.17 -18.40 1.92
CA TYR A 353 1.26 -18.11 1.82
C TYR A 353 1.68 -17.60 0.44
N PRO A 354 2.49 -16.52 0.39
CA PRO A 354 2.81 -15.56 1.44
C PRO A 354 1.75 -14.44 1.57
N SER A 355 1.89 -13.54 2.55
CA SER A 355 0.92 -12.46 2.80
C SER A 355 0.95 -11.38 1.72
N ALA A 356 -0.20 -11.13 1.06
CA ALA A 356 -0.34 -10.05 0.07
C ALA A 356 -0.22 -8.65 0.69
N HIS A 357 -0.79 -8.45 1.88
CA HIS A 357 -0.69 -7.20 2.63
C HIS A 357 0.77 -6.88 3.00
N GLY A 358 1.50 -7.89 3.49
CA GLY A 358 2.93 -7.76 3.77
C GLY A 358 3.73 -7.42 2.51
N ALA A 359 3.43 -8.04 1.37
CA ALA A 359 4.14 -7.80 0.12
C ALA A 359 3.89 -6.38 -0.43
N ALA A 360 2.64 -5.96 -0.53
CA ALA A 360 2.31 -4.63 -1.03
C ALA A 360 2.86 -3.52 -0.12
N SER A 361 2.73 -3.66 1.22
CA SER A 361 3.30 -2.71 2.19
C SER A 361 4.82 -2.71 2.16
N GLY A 362 5.47 -3.89 2.10
CA GLY A 362 6.92 -4.01 1.98
C GLY A 362 7.47 -3.29 0.75
N ALA A 363 6.81 -3.43 -0.40
CA ALA A 363 7.19 -2.73 -1.63
C ALA A 363 7.01 -1.21 -1.51
N ALA A 364 5.84 -0.77 -1.06
CA ALA A 364 5.52 0.65 -0.91
C ALA A 364 6.46 1.37 0.07
N MET A 365 6.65 0.79 1.26
CA MET A 365 7.52 1.37 2.30
C MET A 365 8.99 1.35 1.88
N THR A 366 9.42 0.39 1.05
CA THR A 366 10.77 0.40 0.48
C THR A 366 10.95 1.61 -0.46
N ILE A 367 9.99 1.91 -1.33
CA ILE A 367 10.06 3.09 -2.22
C ILE A 367 10.10 4.37 -1.39
N LEU A 368 9.23 4.52 -0.38
CA LEU A 368 9.24 5.68 0.51
C LEU A 368 10.56 5.82 1.27
N GLY A 369 11.08 4.72 1.81
CA GLY A 369 12.37 4.70 2.52
C GLY A 369 13.57 5.02 1.64
N ARG A 370 13.55 4.64 0.35
CA ARG A 370 14.56 5.01 -0.63
C ARG A 370 14.47 6.47 -1.05
N THR A 371 13.27 7.03 -1.10
CA THR A 371 13.04 8.43 -1.49
C THR A 371 13.39 9.40 -0.36
N PHE A 372 12.95 9.12 0.87
CA PHE A 372 13.03 10.07 1.99
C PHE A 372 14.01 9.66 3.10
N GLY A 373 14.65 8.49 2.96
CA GLY A 373 15.44 7.87 4.02
C GLY A 373 14.55 7.03 4.96
N ASP A 374 14.99 5.80 5.29
CA ASP A 374 14.17 4.87 6.09
C ASP A 374 13.85 5.42 7.49
N ARG A 375 14.81 6.06 8.16
CA ARG A 375 14.63 6.70 9.47
C ARG A 375 13.88 8.02 9.33
N TYR A 376 12.57 7.93 9.27
CA TYR A 376 11.66 9.05 9.04
C TYR A 376 10.45 8.95 9.98
N ARG A 377 10.17 10.02 10.73
CA ARG A 377 9.04 10.06 11.67
C ARG A 377 7.78 10.52 10.95
N PHE A 378 6.74 9.70 11.03
CA PHE A 378 5.44 10.02 10.43
C PHE A 378 4.29 9.42 11.23
N THR A 379 3.08 9.92 10.95
CA THR A 379 1.83 9.40 11.49
C THR A 379 0.88 9.11 10.33
N MET A 380 0.38 7.89 10.31
CA MET A 380 -0.70 7.46 9.43
C MET A 380 -2.05 7.56 10.14
N SER A 381 -3.14 7.62 9.36
CA SER A 381 -4.50 7.66 9.89
C SER A 381 -5.38 6.68 9.11
N THR A 382 -6.09 5.84 9.84
CA THR A 382 -7.14 4.94 9.35
C THR A 382 -8.36 5.15 10.25
N PRO A 383 -9.29 6.03 9.87
CA PRO A 383 -10.39 6.42 10.76
C PRO A 383 -11.44 5.31 10.94
N GLU A 384 -11.60 4.46 9.94
CA GLU A 384 -12.56 3.37 9.94
C GLU A 384 -12.10 2.20 9.08
N VAL A 385 -12.56 1.00 9.41
CA VAL A 385 -12.26 -0.24 8.66
C VAL A 385 -13.50 -1.13 8.62
N GLU A 386 -13.60 -2.03 7.67
CA GLU A 386 -14.64 -3.05 7.66
C GLU A 386 -14.51 -3.94 8.91
N GLN A 387 -15.64 -4.23 9.54
CA GLN A 387 -15.72 -5.06 10.73
C GLN A 387 -15.31 -6.52 10.46
N ALA A 388 -15.71 -7.05 9.30
CA ALA A 388 -15.41 -8.41 8.86
C ALA A 388 -14.67 -8.38 7.50
N GLY A 389 -15.15 -9.07 6.49
CA GLY A 389 -14.62 -9.06 5.13
C GLY A 389 -14.93 -7.77 4.35
N PRO A 390 -14.48 -7.70 3.09
CA PRO A 390 -14.77 -6.58 2.20
C PRO A 390 -16.28 -6.31 2.11
N LEU A 391 -16.66 -5.03 2.01
CA LEU A 391 -18.05 -4.55 1.90
C LEU A 391 -18.90 -4.79 3.15
N SER A 392 -18.33 -5.23 4.27
CA SER A 392 -19.05 -5.30 5.55
C SER A 392 -19.18 -3.91 6.18
N THR A 393 -20.04 -3.80 7.20
CA THR A 393 -20.19 -2.57 7.98
C THR A 393 -18.84 -2.07 8.48
N LYS A 394 -18.60 -0.76 8.35
CA LYS A 394 -17.38 -0.13 8.86
C LYS A 394 -17.50 0.19 10.36
N VAL A 395 -16.38 0.05 11.06
CA VAL A 395 -16.24 0.43 12.47
C VAL A 395 -15.15 1.48 12.61
N ARG A 396 -15.36 2.42 13.51
CA ARG A 396 -14.38 3.47 13.81
C ARG A 396 -13.18 2.90 14.55
N MET A 397 -11.99 3.36 14.17
CA MET A 397 -10.75 3.07 14.88
C MET A 397 -10.50 4.13 15.96
N VAL A 398 -10.18 3.67 17.18
CA VAL A 398 -9.88 4.54 18.34
C VAL A 398 -8.62 4.03 19.03
N PRO A 399 -7.51 4.79 18.96
CA PRO A 399 -7.30 6.00 18.16
C PRO A 399 -7.26 5.70 16.64
N PRO A 400 -7.59 6.69 15.77
CA PRO A 400 -7.52 6.48 14.32
C PRO A 400 -6.10 6.51 13.78
N THR A 401 -5.12 6.92 14.58
CA THR A 401 -3.75 7.17 14.15
C THR A 401 -2.74 6.21 14.78
N ARG A 402 -1.68 5.90 14.02
CA ARG A 402 -0.47 5.22 14.49
C ARG A 402 0.76 5.96 13.99
N SER A 403 1.79 6.06 14.85
CA SER A 403 3.02 6.79 14.56
C SER A 403 4.21 5.85 14.49
N PHE A 404 5.12 6.13 13.55
CA PHE A 404 6.29 5.31 13.27
C PHE A 404 7.56 6.16 13.22
N THR A 405 8.69 5.52 13.49
CA THR A 405 10.03 6.15 13.43
C THR A 405 10.79 5.78 12.16
N SER A 406 10.28 4.79 11.40
CA SER A 406 10.84 4.38 10.13
C SER A 406 9.79 3.72 9.25
N PHE A 407 10.01 3.74 7.92
CA PHE A 407 9.16 3.04 6.97
C PHE A 407 9.25 1.52 7.13
N SER A 408 10.44 1.00 7.41
CA SER A 408 10.65 -0.42 7.68
C SER A 408 9.88 -0.92 8.90
N ALA A 409 9.79 -0.12 9.97
CA ALA A 409 8.98 -0.48 11.15
C ALA A 409 7.49 -0.54 10.83
N ALA A 410 6.98 0.39 10.01
CA ALA A 410 5.58 0.39 9.59
C ALA A 410 5.26 -0.81 8.67
N ALA A 411 6.15 -1.16 7.74
CA ALA A 411 6.01 -2.35 6.90
C ALA A 411 5.94 -3.63 7.74
N HIS A 412 6.82 -3.74 8.73
CA HIS A 412 6.86 -4.90 9.63
C HIS A 412 5.59 -5.02 10.48
N GLU A 413 5.12 -3.92 11.08
CA GLU A 413 3.86 -3.92 11.84
C GLU A 413 2.67 -4.30 10.95
N CYS A 414 2.60 -3.75 9.73
CA CYS A 414 1.58 -4.11 8.74
C CYS A 414 1.59 -5.62 8.43
N ALA A 415 2.76 -6.20 8.19
CA ALA A 415 2.89 -7.63 7.93
C ALA A 415 2.44 -8.47 9.13
N LEU A 416 2.89 -8.15 10.34
CA LEU A 416 2.53 -8.88 11.56
C LEU A 416 1.07 -8.69 11.98
N SER A 417 0.42 -7.59 11.61
CA SER A 417 -1.00 -7.36 11.88
C SER A 417 -1.88 -8.53 11.42
N ARG A 418 -1.45 -9.24 10.39
CA ARG A 418 -2.20 -10.36 9.80
C ARG A 418 -2.17 -11.61 10.66
N VAL A 419 -1.13 -11.78 11.50
CA VAL A 419 -1.06 -12.85 12.52
C VAL A 419 -2.08 -12.56 13.62
N TYR A 420 -2.10 -11.34 14.14
CA TYR A 420 -3.05 -10.92 15.17
C TYR A 420 -4.50 -10.87 14.67
N LEU A 421 -4.70 -10.64 13.38
CA LEU A 421 -6.00 -10.76 12.75
C LEU A 421 -6.44 -12.24 12.61
N GLY A 422 -5.50 -13.19 12.66
CA GLY A 422 -5.74 -14.63 12.61
C GLY A 422 -5.90 -15.20 11.19
N ILE A 423 -5.43 -14.51 10.17
CA ILE A 423 -5.62 -14.91 8.77
C ILE A 423 -4.33 -15.35 8.07
N HIS A 424 -3.18 -15.20 8.73
CA HIS A 424 -1.87 -15.61 8.26
C HIS A 424 -1.04 -16.22 9.38
N PHE A 425 -0.20 -17.18 9.05
CA PHE A 425 0.90 -17.61 9.90
C PHE A 425 2.01 -16.56 9.92
N ARG A 426 2.86 -16.55 10.95
CA ARG A 426 4.00 -15.62 11.02
C ARG A 426 4.89 -15.69 9.80
N TYR A 427 5.24 -16.88 9.35
CA TYR A 427 6.07 -17.05 8.16
C TYR A 427 5.40 -16.54 6.86
N ASP A 428 4.06 -16.54 6.75
CA ASP A 428 3.36 -15.91 5.63
C ASP A 428 3.63 -14.40 5.60
N SER A 429 3.54 -13.77 6.77
CA SER A 429 3.73 -12.33 6.96
C SER A 429 5.16 -11.91 6.66
N GLU A 430 6.13 -12.61 7.24
CA GLU A 430 7.56 -12.37 7.05
C GLU A 430 7.99 -12.55 5.58
N GLN A 431 7.55 -13.63 4.93
CA GLN A 431 7.88 -13.89 3.53
C GLN A 431 7.16 -12.95 2.57
N GLY A 432 5.93 -12.52 2.91
CA GLY A 432 5.24 -11.47 2.17
C GLY A 432 6.01 -10.15 2.22
N GLU A 433 6.38 -9.68 3.42
CA GLU A 433 7.18 -8.47 3.63
C GLU A 433 8.52 -8.54 2.86
N GLN A 434 9.23 -9.67 2.94
CA GLN A 434 10.50 -9.85 2.24
C GLN A 434 10.35 -9.82 0.72
N LEU A 435 9.31 -10.47 0.17
CA LEU A 435 8.99 -10.42 -1.25
C LEU A 435 8.75 -8.96 -1.69
N GLY A 436 7.94 -8.22 -0.93
CA GLY A 436 7.67 -6.81 -1.21
C GLY A 436 8.94 -5.95 -1.18
N LYS A 437 9.80 -6.12 -0.18
CA LYS A 437 11.11 -5.44 -0.11
C LYS A 437 11.99 -5.73 -1.33
N ASN A 438 12.00 -6.96 -1.80
CA ASN A 438 12.76 -7.34 -2.99
C ASN A 438 12.20 -6.64 -4.25
N VAL A 439 10.87 -6.62 -4.42
CA VAL A 439 10.21 -5.92 -5.53
C VAL A 439 10.49 -4.42 -5.49
N GLY A 440 10.29 -3.77 -4.35
CA GLY A 440 10.55 -2.34 -4.18
C GLY A 440 12.02 -1.96 -4.41
N THR A 441 12.96 -2.78 -3.92
CA THR A 441 14.39 -2.57 -4.15
C THR A 441 14.76 -2.73 -5.62
N TYR A 442 14.20 -3.74 -6.28
CA TYR A 442 14.42 -3.95 -7.71
C TYR A 442 13.85 -2.79 -8.54
N ALA A 443 12.65 -2.34 -8.20
CA ALA A 443 12.02 -1.18 -8.85
C ALA A 443 12.86 0.08 -8.75
N TRP A 444 13.34 0.40 -7.54
CA TRP A 444 14.20 1.54 -7.30
C TRP A 444 15.49 1.49 -8.11
N ASN A 445 16.11 0.33 -8.21
CA ASN A 445 17.42 0.17 -8.86
C ASN A 445 17.35 0.10 -10.40
N HIS A 446 16.19 -0.25 -10.98
CA HIS A 446 16.09 -0.57 -12.41
C HIS A 446 15.07 0.27 -13.18
N SER A 447 14.38 1.23 -12.52
CA SER A 447 13.36 2.03 -13.19
C SER A 447 13.50 3.51 -12.90
N LEU A 448 13.24 4.34 -13.88
CA LEU A 448 13.18 5.80 -13.76
C LEU A 448 14.46 6.40 -13.12
N GLN A 449 15.64 5.88 -13.51
CA GLN A 449 16.92 6.32 -12.97
C GLN A 449 17.20 7.79 -13.35
N SER A 450 17.99 8.50 -12.52
CA SER A 450 18.48 9.83 -12.90
C SER A 450 19.29 9.74 -14.20
N THR A 451 19.18 10.75 -15.02
CA THR A 451 19.97 10.91 -16.26
C THR A 451 21.18 11.81 -16.04
N GLU A 452 21.33 12.38 -14.84
CA GLU A 452 22.46 13.20 -14.40
C GLU A 452 23.50 12.36 -13.67
#